data_08c3db26cf1127766faa97753397dc05
#
_entry.id   08c3db26cf1127766faa97753397dc05
#
_cell.length_a   1.000
_cell.length_b   1.000
_cell.length_c   1.000
_cell.angle_alpha   90.00
_cell.angle_beta   90.00
_cell.angle_gamma   90.00
#
_symmetry.space_group_name_H-M   'P 1'
#
loop_
_entity.id
_entity.type
_entity.pdbx_description
1 polymer ?
#
loop_
_entity_poly.entity_id
_entity_poly.type
_entity_poly.pdbx_seq_one_letter_code
_entity_poly.pdbx_strand_id
1 'polypeptide(L)'
;MNKSPLLKYLLISPNLPVGGFCYSEGFECFFDSKKIKEAECVKDLITHELKIGQIRLDARLLSEFFDIFEEIQNDKNLKINFKKLLSLDNWILSSKDSLEIREQQSQMSKSLFDLTKEFGFEYLYEKN
;
A
#
# COMPACT_ATOMS: atom_id res chain seq x y z
N MET A 1 14.14 14.39 14.65
CA MET A 1 15.31 13.49 14.40
C MET A 1 15.37 13.18 12.91
N ASN A 2 16.47 13.54 12.25
CA ASN A 2 16.67 13.14 10.83
C ASN A 2 16.98 11.64 10.81
N LYS A 3 15.96 10.81 10.55
CA LYS A 3 16.18 9.37 10.37
C LYS A 3 17.02 9.16 9.11
N SER A 4 17.98 8.24 9.21
CA SER A 4 18.94 7.94 8.15
C SER A 4 18.24 7.78 6.79
N PRO A 5 18.75 8.38 5.71
CA PRO A 5 18.26 8.14 4.35
C PRO A 5 18.15 6.64 4.02
N LEU A 6 19.05 5.83 4.57
CA LEU A 6 19.06 4.38 4.42
C LEU A 6 17.73 3.73 4.87
N LEU A 7 17.12 4.23 5.94
CA LEU A 7 15.86 3.70 6.45
C LEU A 7 14.71 3.97 5.47
N LYS A 8 14.70 5.13 4.81
CA LYS A 8 13.71 5.43 3.76
C LYS A 8 13.86 4.48 2.57
N TYR A 9 15.09 4.21 2.14
CA TYR A 9 15.36 3.26 1.06
C TYR A 9 14.95 1.84 1.44
N LEU A 10 15.12 1.46 2.69
CA LEU A 10 14.69 0.15 3.19
C LEU A 10 13.17 -0.01 3.10
N LEU A 11 12.40 1.02 3.51
CA LEU A 11 10.93 1.01 3.48
C LEU A 11 10.34 0.92 2.08
N ILE A 12 11.04 1.40 1.05
CA ILE A 12 10.60 1.29 -0.36
C ILE A 12 11.25 0.11 -1.09
N SER A 13 12.03 -0.71 -0.39
CA SER A 13 12.70 -1.86 -0.97
C SER A 13 11.70 -2.98 -1.29
N PRO A 14 11.79 -3.62 -2.47
CA PRO A 14 11.00 -4.81 -2.77
C PRO A 14 11.34 -6.00 -1.86
N ASN A 15 12.49 -5.95 -1.17
CA ASN A 15 12.93 -6.97 -0.22
C ASN A 15 12.47 -6.68 1.23
N LEU A 16 11.59 -5.70 1.44
CA LEU A 16 11.04 -5.44 2.77
C LEU A 16 10.30 -6.70 3.26
N PRO A 17 10.62 -7.22 4.46
CA PRO A 17 10.10 -8.51 4.93
C PRO A 17 8.66 -8.38 5.46
N VAL A 18 7.74 -7.93 4.63
CA VAL A 18 6.31 -7.79 4.93
C VAL A 18 5.45 -8.94 4.40
N GLY A 19 6.09 -9.94 3.76
CA GLY A 19 5.36 -11.09 3.22
C GLY A 19 4.73 -10.88 1.85
N GLY A 20 5.07 -9.78 1.14
CA GLY A 20 4.51 -9.46 -0.18
C GLY A 20 5.17 -10.19 -1.36
N PHE A 21 6.32 -10.82 -1.15
CA PHE A 21 7.12 -11.39 -2.24
C PHE A 21 6.45 -12.57 -2.98
N CYS A 22 5.57 -13.31 -2.30
CA CYS A 22 4.93 -14.51 -2.88
C CYS A 22 3.67 -14.20 -3.69
N TYR A 23 3.30 -12.92 -3.84
CA TYR A 23 2.04 -12.55 -4.46
C TYR A 23 2.28 -11.78 -5.76
N SER A 24 2.02 -12.46 -6.87
CA SER A 24 2.14 -11.88 -8.21
C SER A 24 0.86 -11.21 -8.70
N GLU A 25 -0.21 -11.23 -7.89
CA GLU A 25 -1.55 -10.69 -8.22
C GLU A 25 -2.06 -11.13 -9.62
N GLY A 26 -1.75 -12.39 -9.99
CA GLY A 26 -2.17 -12.97 -11.26
C GLY A 26 -1.18 -12.82 -12.41
N PHE A 27 -0.08 -12.07 -12.25
CA PHE A 27 0.95 -11.97 -13.31
C PHE A 27 1.50 -13.33 -13.72
N GLU A 28 1.76 -14.25 -12.77
CA GLU A 28 2.20 -15.60 -13.06
C GLU A 28 1.25 -16.32 -14.01
N CYS A 29 -0.05 -16.21 -13.79
CA CYS A 29 -1.06 -16.82 -14.65
C CYS A 29 -1.01 -16.27 -16.09
N PHE A 30 -0.71 -14.99 -16.28
CA PHE A 30 -0.53 -14.41 -17.61
C PHE A 30 0.71 -14.96 -18.32
N PHE A 31 1.83 -15.14 -17.60
CA PHE A 31 3.04 -15.75 -18.15
C PHE A 31 2.82 -17.24 -18.48
N ASP A 32 2.26 -18.00 -17.55
CA ASP A 32 2.00 -19.44 -17.72
C ASP A 32 1.02 -19.73 -18.86
N SER A 33 0.01 -18.89 -19.02
CA SER A 33 -0.96 -19.00 -20.12
C SER A 33 -0.40 -18.62 -21.50
N LYS A 34 0.89 -18.23 -21.57
CA LYS A 34 1.57 -17.77 -22.79
C LYS A 34 0.88 -16.57 -23.46
N LYS A 35 0.07 -15.82 -22.73
CA LYS A 35 -0.56 -14.58 -23.21
C LYS A 35 0.46 -13.44 -23.30
N ILE A 36 1.47 -13.47 -22.43
CA ILE A 36 2.60 -12.53 -22.47
C ILE A 36 3.78 -13.25 -23.11
N LYS A 37 4.10 -12.89 -24.37
CA LYS A 37 5.21 -13.48 -25.12
C LYS A 37 6.35 -12.51 -25.37
N GLU A 38 6.05 -11.24 -25.36
CA GLU A 38 6.96 -10.17 -25.75
C GLU A 38 6.93 -9.03 -24.71
N ALA A 39 8.04 -8.30 -24.62
CA ALA A 39 8.15 -7.17 -23.71
C ALA A 39 7.07 -6.09 -23.93
N GLU A 40 6.59 -5.93 -25.17
CA GLU A 40 5.54 -4.98 -25.50
C GLU A 40 4.21 -5.36 -24.81
N CYS A 41 3.87 -6.65 -24.71
CA CYS A 41 2.68 -7.11 -23.99
C CYS A 41 2.75 -6.74 -22.49
N VAL A 42 3.94 -6.83 -21.89
CA VAL A 42 4.16 -6.40 -20.48
C VAL A 42 3.96 -4.91 -20.34
N LYS A 43 4.52 -4.12 -21.25
CA LYS A 43 4.38 -2.67 -21.26
C LYS A 43 2.91 -2.25 -21.42
N ASP A 44 2.16 -2.91 -22.29
CA ASP A 44 0.74 -2.64 -22.50
C ASP A 44 -0.06 -2.97 -21.23
N LEU A 45 0.22 -4.09 -20.58
CA LEU A 45 -0.41 -4.48 -19.33
C LEU A 45 -0.14 -3.44 -18.22
N ILE A 46 1.13 -3.07 -18.00
CA ILE A 46 1.49 -2.04 -17.02
C ILE A 46 0.85 -0.70 -17.35
N THR A 47 0.82 -0.33 -18.63
CA THR A 47 0.19 0.92 -19.09
C THR A 47 -1.31 0.90 -18.82
N HIS A 48 -1.97 -0.23 -19.01
CA HIS A 48 -3.39 -0.42 -18.69
C HIS A 48 -3.64 -0.25 -17.18
N GLU A 49 -2.85 -0.93 -16.33
CA GLU A 49 -2.94 -0.84 -14.88
C GLU A 49 -2.75 0.59 -14.36
N LEU A 50 -1.79 1.33 -14.94
CA LEU A 50 -1.56 2.73 -14.60
C LEU A 50 -2.68 3.68 -15.04
N LYS A 51 -3.41 3.35 -16.12
CA LYS A 51 -4.46 4.22 -16.68
C LYS A 51 -5.84 3.97 -16.08
N ILE A 52 -6.21 2.71 -15.90
CA ILE A 52 -7.58 2.32 -15.51
C ILE A 52 -7.64 1.15 -14.51
N GLY A 53 -6.49 0.51 -14.20
CA GLY A 53 -6.41 -0.64 -13.30
C GLY A 53 -6.20 -0.29 -11.83
N GLN A 54 -5.85 -1.32 -11.06
CA GLN A 54 -5.67 -1.24 -9.61
C GLN A 54 -4.54 -0.29 -9.19
N ILE A 55 -3.44 -0.26 -9.94
CA ILE A 55 -2.31 0.63 -9.64
C ILE A 55 -2.74 2.11 -9.64
N ARG A 56 -3.57 2.51 -10.59
CA ARG A 56 -4.13 3.87 -10.62
C ARG A 56 -4.99 4.16 -9.40
N LEU A 57 -5.81 3.21 -9.01
CA LEU A 57 -6.68 3.34 -7.85
C LEU A 57 -5.87 3.49 -6.57
N ASP A 58 -4.87 2.62 -6.37
CA ASP A 58 -3.99 2.65 -5.20
C ASP A 58 -3.20 3.97 -5.12
N ALA A 59 -2.71 4.48 -6.24
CA ALA A 59 -2.04 5.77 -6.31
C ALA A 59 -2.97 6.94 -5.91
N ARG A 60 -4.24 6.90 -6.34
CA ARG A 60 -5.24 7.90 -5.96
C ARG A 60 -5.54 7.86 -4.46
N LEU A 61 -5.74 6.66 -3.92
CA LEU A 61 -5.97 6.45 -2.49
C LEU A 61 -4.80 6.92 -1.64
N LEU A 62 -3.58 6.64 -2.08
CA LEU A 62 -2.38 7.13 -1.40
C LEU A 62 -2.36 8.67 -1.32
N SER A 63 -2.74 9.36 -2.39
CA SER A 63 -2.87 10.82 -2.40
C SER A 63 -3.91 11.31 -1.37
N GLU A 64 -5.09 10.68 -1.32
CA GLU A 64 -6.14 11.02 -0.34
C GLU A 64 -5.66 10.81 1.11
N PHE A 65 -4.92 9.73 1.37
CA PHE A 65 -4.32 9.49 2.69
C PHE A 65 -3.32 10.59 3.08
N PHE A 66 -2.44 11.01 2.16
CA PHE A 66 -1.50 12.08 2.41
C PHE A 66 -2.21 13.39 2.78
N ASP A 67 -3.24 13.77 2.04
CA ASP A 67 -4.01 14.98 2.30
C ASP A 67 -4.66 14.95 3.70
N ILE A 68 -5.24 13.81 4.09
CA ILE A 68 -5.85 13.63 5.42
C ILE A 68 -4.77 13.67 6.52
N PHE A 69 -3.61 13.03 6.32
CA PHE A 69 -2.53 13.07 7.30
C PHE A 69 -1.95 14.48 7.47
N GLU A 70 -1.84 15.26 6.40
CA GLU A 70 -1.45 16.67 6.49
C GLU A 70 -2.45 17.50 7.31
N GLU A 71 -3.76 17.28 7.09
CA GLU A 71 -4.81 17.92 7.91
C GLU A 71 -4.71 17.52 9.39
N ILE A 72 -4.42 16.26 9.70
CA ILE A 72 -4.24 15.76 11.08
C ILE A 72 -3.02 16.40 11.73
N GLN A 73 -1.89 16.47 11.03
CA GLN A 73 -0.66 17.09 11.56
C GLN A 73 -0.85 18.58 11.87
N ASN A 74 -1.70 19.27 11.12
CA ASN A 74 -2.04 20.68 11.33
C ASN A 74 -3.15 20.89 12.37
N ASP A 75 -3.50 19.88 13.14
CA ASP A 75 -4.53 19.90 14.21
C ASP A 75 -5.92 20.35 13.75
N LYS A 76 -6.22 20.13 12.45
CA LYS A 76 -7.50 20.49 11.86
C LYS A 76 -8.49 19.34 12.00
N ASN A 77 -9.52 19.53 12.83
CA ASN A 77 -10.67 18.62 12.89
C ASN A 77 -10.34 17.13 13.04
N LEU A 78 -9.45 16.77 13.96
CA LEU A 78 -8.96 15.40 14.20
C LEU A 78 -10.07 14.34 14.13
N LYS A 79 -11.19 14.55 14.82
CA LYS A 79 -12.29 13.58 14.87
C LYS A 79 -12.92 13.33 13.50
N ILE A 80 -13.03 14.36 12.66
CA ILE A 80 -13.58 14.24 11.29
C ILE A 80 -12.59 13.50 10.41
N ASN A 81 -11.30 13.81 10.52
CA ASN A 81 -10.26 13.19 9.70
C ASN A 81 -10.03 11.73 10.05
N PHE A 82 -10.10 11.35 11.33
CA PHE A 82 -10.11 9.94 11.71
C PHE A 82 -11.31 9.17 11.13
N LYS A 83 -12.50 9.77 11.07
CA LYS A 83 -13.66 9.16 10.41
C LYS A 83 -13.44 8.99 8.90
N LYS A 84 -12.82 9.98 8.25
CA LYS A 84 -12.45 9.87 6.82
C LYS A 84 -11.45 8.73 6.59
N LEU A 85 -10.40 8.61 7.43
CA LEU A 85 -9.44 7.51 7.35
C LEU A 85 -10.11 6.15 7.48
N LEU A 86 -10.96 5.95 8.48
CA LEU A 86 -11.70 4.71 8.66
C LEU A 86 -12.64 4.41 7.49
N SER A 87 -13.27 5.43 6.92
CA SER A 87 -14.12 5.25 5.74
C SER A 87 -13.33 4.82 4.52
N LEU A 88 -12.14 5.41 4.28
CA LEU A 88 -11.24 5.01 3.21
C LEU A 88 -10.72 3.60 3.39
N ASP A 89 -10.29 3.23 4.59
CA ASP A 89 -9.80 1.90 4.92
C ASP A 89 -10.88 0.83 4.66
N ASN A 90 -12.09 1.04 5.17
CA ASN A 90 -13.22 0.16 4.91
C ASN A 90 -13.54 0.06 3.41
N TRP A 91 -13.46 1.16 2.69
CA TRP A 91 -13.72 1.17 1.25
C TRP A 91 -12.65 0.37 0.49
N ILE A 92 -11.36 0.53 0.83
CA ILE A 92 -10.25 -0.23 0.25
C ILE A 92 -10.46 -1.72 0.48
N LEU A 93 -10.72 -2.12 1.72
CA LEU A 93 -10.96 -3.53 2.04
C LEU A 93 -12.17 -4.09 1.28
N SER A 94 -13.23 -3.30 1.14
CA SER A 94 -14.44 -3.71 0.41
C SER A 94 -14.23 -3.78 -1.10
N SER A 95 -13.27 -3.04 -1.65
CA SER A 95 -12.95 -3.04 -3.09
C SER A 95 -12.12 -4.23 -3.53
N LYS A 96 -11.60 -5.03 -2.59
CA LYS A 96 -10.80 -6.21 -2.93
C LYS A 96 -11.68 -7.40 -3.28
N ASP A 97 -11.35 -8.08 -4.38
CA ASP A 97 -12.19 -9.08 -5.03
C ASP A 97 -12.37 -10.35 -4.20
N SER A 98 -11.40 -10.71 -3.35
CA SER A 98 -11.47 -11.94 -2.58
C SER A 98 -11.08 -11.76 -1.10
N LEU A 99 -11.51 -12.73 -0.28
CA LEU A 99 -11.15 -12.77 1.14
C LEU A 99 -9.65 -12.97 1.33
N GLU A 100 -9.03 -13.80 0.49
CA GLU A 100 -7.61 -14.10 0.54
C GLU A 100 -6.77 -12.85 0.32
N ILE A 101 -7.14 -12.00 -0.64
CA ILE A 101 -6.45 -10.71 -0.88
C ILE A 101 -6.60 -9.77 0.32
N ARG A 102 -7.77 -9.74 0.96
CA ARG A 102 -7.99 -8.93 2.17
C ARG A 102 -7.14 -9.40 3.35
N GLU A 103 -7.10 -10.71 3.57
CA GLU A 103 -6.26 -11.31 4.63
C GLU A 103 -4.78 -11.07 4.38
N GLN A 104 -4.33 -11.24 3.14
CA GLN A 104 -2.96 -10.96 2.73
C GLN A 104 -2.58 -9.50 3.04
N GLN A 105 -3.39 -8.54 2.62
CA GLN A 105 -3.12 -7.13 2.86
C GLN A 105 -3.12 -6.79 4.35
N SER A 106 -4.03 -7.38 5.12
CA SER A 106 -4.06 -7.24 6.56
C SER A 106 -2.78 -7.76 7.22
N GLN A 107 -2.29 -8.92 6.78
CA GLN A 107 -1.02 -9.49 7.28
C GLN A 107 0.19 -8.64 6.90
N MET A 108 0.26 -8.19 5.65
CA MET A 108 1.33 -7.29 5.19
C MET A 108 1.34 -5.98 5.97
N SER A 109 0.18 -5.39 6.20
CA SER A 109 0.02 -4.16 7.00
C SER A 109 0.50 -4.35 8.42
N LYS A 110 0.15 -5.47 9.06
CA LYS A 110 0.61 -5.81 10.40
C LYS A 110 2.13 -5.98 10.44
N SER A 111 2.71 -6.71 9.49
CA SER A 111 4.16 -6.89 9.41
C SER A 111 4.89 -5.56 9.21
N LEU A 112 4.36 -4.68 8.36
CA LEU A 112 4.91 -3.33 8.15
C LEU A 112 4.83 -2.51 9.44
N PHE A 113 3.72 -2.58 10.15
CA PHE A 113 3.53 -1.89 11.41
C PHE A 113 4.54 -2.33 12.47
N ASP A 114 4.76 -3.64 12.62
CA ASP A 114 5.73 -4.19 13.55
C ASP A 114 7.17 -3.78 13.19
N LEU A 115 7.52 -3.79 11.90
CA LEU A 115 8.81 -3.29 11.41
C LEU A 115 9.01 -1.79 11.71
N THR A 116 7.98 -0.97 11.57
CA THR A 116 8.08 0.46 11.89
C THR A 116 8.37 0.70 13.37
N LYS A 117 7.88 -0.15 14.27
CA LYS A 117 8.25 -0.13 15.70
C LYS A 117 9.73 -0.45 15.89
N GLU A 118 10.20 -1.56 15.30
CA GLU A 118 11.61 -1.96 15.40
C GLU A 118 12.56 -0.87 14.87
N PHE A 119 12.12 -0.13 13.86
CA PHE A 119 12.88 1.02 13.33
C PHE A 119 12.75 2.29 14.16
N GLY A 120 12.10 2.23 15.34
CA GLY A 120 11.97 3.35 16.27
C GLY A 120 11.05 4.47 15.75
N PHE A 121 10.00 4.14 15.01
CA PHE A 121 8.94 5.08 14.64
C PHE A 121 7.88 5.19 15.76
N GLU A 122 8.31 5.26 17.03
CA GLU A 122 7.45 5.24 18.22
C GLU A 122 6.38 6.34 18.25
N TYR A 123 6.66 7.49 17.63
CA TYR A 123 5.70 8.61 17.59
C TYR A 123 4.36 8.28 16.90
N LEU A 124 4.28 7.18 16.17
CA LEU A 124 3.03 6.72 15.56
C LEU A 124 2.10 6.05 16.59
N TYR A 125 2.60 5.76 17.80
CA TYR A 125 1.92 4.94 18.81
C TYR A 125 1.60 5.68 20.11
N GLU A 126 2.15 6.89 20.34
CA GLU A 126 2.05 7.59 21.62
C GLU A 126 0.78 8.43 21.81
N LYS A 127 -0.18 8.41 20.88
CA LYS A 127 -1.43 9.17 21.01
C LYS A 127 -2.66 8.24 21.15
N ASN A 128 -2.61 7.30 22.09
CA ASN A 128 -3.81 6.65 22.61
C ASN A 128 -4.07 7.07 24.05
#